data_d2334ab1f12d06d679f06019e8b5af2e
#
_entry.id   d2334ab1f12d06d679f06019e8b5af2e
#
_cell.length_a   1.000
_cell.length_b   1.000
_cell.length_c   1.000
_cell.angle_alpha   90.00
_cell.angle_beta   90.00
_cell.angle_gamma   90.00
#
_symmetry.space_group_name_H-M   'P 1'
#
loop_
_entity.id
_entity.type
_entity.pdbx_description
1 polymer ?
#
loop_
_entity_poly.entity_id
_entity_poly.type
_entity_poly.pdbx_seq_one_letter_code
_entity_poly.pdbx_strand_id
1 'polypeptide(L)'
;MSNSEKNNFGGETTKQWNWKPSGLLEYSPLFVWPFNIVKFLSWFQETYLSISIRIIVLFLSLGTWYFTMPALERCVDFKYDWILEIFLRNLVLMFFVAGILHLYFYSYKKQGLKLKFDPRDLSRNSKVFAFNNQVLDNIYYSVV
;
A
#
# COMPACT_ATOMS: atom_id res chain seq x y z
N MET A 1 22.46 13.63 -24.55
CA MET A 1 22.54 12.16 -24.26
C MET A 1 21.96 11.94 -22.88
N SER A 2 20.80 11.28 -22.83
CA SER A 2 20.12 10.98 -21.57
C SER A 2 20.85 9.82 -20.90
N ASN A 3 21.48 10.06 -19.74
CA ASN A 3 21.97 8.96 -18.89
C ASN A 3 20.75 8.26 -18.29
N SER A 4 20.30 7.18 -18.95
CA SER A 4 19.36 6.23 -18.35
C SER A 4 20.16 5.27 -17.48
N GLU A 5 20.04 5.37 -16.17
CA GLU A 5 20.53 4.33 -15.28
C GLU A 5 19.63 3.10 -15.38
N LYS A 6 20.15 2.02 -15.93
CA LYS A 6 19.50 0.71 -15.90
C LYS A 6 19.55 0.16 -14.46
N ASN A 7 18.41 0.00 -13.84
CA ASN A 7 18.35 -0.71 -12.57
C ASN A 7 18.39 -2.23 -12.80
N ASN A 8 18.75 -3.01 -11.75
CA ASN A 8 18.92 -4.47 -11.81
C ASN A 8 17.64 -5.26 -12.14
N PHE A 9 16.51 -4.60 -12.42
CA PHE A 9 15.23 -5.21 -12.81
C PHE A 9 14.89 -5.01 -14.29
N GLY A 10 15.83 -4.55 -15.09
CA GLY A 10 15.63 -4.37 -16.52
C GLY A 10 14.66 -3.23 -16.89
N GLY A 11 14.33 -2.36 -15.95
CA GLY A 11 13.55 -1.15 -16.18
C GLY A 11 14.44 0.06 -16.40
N GLU A 12 13.98 1.05 -17.16
CA GLU A 12 14.68 2.31 -17.39
C GLU A 12 14.06 3.40 -16.52
N THR A 13 14.89 4.11 -15.74
CA THR A 13 14.49 5.33 -15.07
C THR A 13 14.84 6.52 -15.94
N THR A 14 13.87 7.30 -16.33
CA THR A 14 14.08 8.60 -16.95
C THR A 14 14.11 9.69 -15.88
N LYS A 15 14.80 10.82 -16.13
CA LYS A 15 14.78 12.00 -15.24
C LYS A 15 13.37 12.54 -14.98
N GLN A 16 12.37 12.07 -15.74
CA GLN A 16 10.97 12.48 -15.69
C GLN A 16 10.07 11.50 -14.91
N TRP A 17 10.56 10.83 -13.92
CA TRP A 17 9.77 10.19 -12.85
C TRP A 17 8.98 8.90 -13.13
N ASN A 18 9.00 8.33 -14.30
CA ASN A 18 8.31 7.07 -14.55
C ASN A 18 9.30 5.95 -14.80
N TRP A 19 9.39 5.02 -13.86
CA TRP A 19 10.00 3.73 -14.14
C TRP A 19 9.08 2.95 -15.11
N LYS A 20 9.66 2.47 -16.20
CA LYS A 20 8.98 1.59 -17.14
C LYS A 20 9.59 0.19 -17.04
N PRO A 21 8.78 -0.87 -16.92
CA PRO A 21 9.29 -2.23 -16.97
C PRO A 21 9.88 -2.52 -18.34
N SER A 22 10.91 -3.36 -18.41
CA SER A 22 11.55 -3.79 -19.65
C SER A 22 10.74 -4.81 -20.45
N GLY A 23 9.71 -5.40 -19.85
CA GLY A 23 8.85 -6.41 -20.46
C GLY A 23 7.38 -6.03 -20.41
N LEU A 24 6.56 -6.82 -21.11
CA LEU A 24 5.11 -6.71 -21.05
C LEU A 24 4.61 -7.09 -19.66
N LEU A 25 3.70 -6.28 -19.12
CA LEU A 25 3.00 -6.62 -17.88
C LEU A 25 2.02 -7.78 -18.16
N GLU A 26 2.11 -8.81 -17.33
CA GLU A 26 1.13 -9.91 -17.40
C GLU A 26 -0.21 -9.44 -16.84
N TYR A 27 -1.25 -9.65 -17.65
CA TYR A 27 -2.62 -9.38 -17.22
C TYR A 27 -3.14 -10.53 -16.36
N SER A 28 -4.03 -10.21 -15.42
CA SER A 28 -4.75 -11.23 -14.67
C SER A 28 -5.51 -12.16 -15.65
N PRO A 29 -5.49 -13.49 -15.44
CA PRO A 29 -6.21 -14.45 -16.28
C PRO A 29 -7.72 -14.20 -16.40
N LEU A 30 -8.28 -13.38 -15.51
CA LEU A 30 -9.69 -12.93 -15.57
C LEU A 30 -9.99 -12.07 -16.81
N PHE A 31 -9.00 -11.34 -17.32
CA PHE A 31 -9.16 -10.40 -18.44
C PHE A 31 -8.58 -10.92 -19.76
N VAL A 32 -8.17 -12.20 -19.80
CA VAL A 32 -7.59 -12.82 -21.00
C VAL A 32 -8.62 -13.72 -21.68
N TRP A 33 -8.88 -13.48 -22.97
CA TRP A 33 -9.75 -14.31 -23.78
C TRP A 33 -8.94 -15.08 -24.84
N PRO A 34 -9.15 -16.41 -25.06
CA PRO A 34 -10.14 -17.27 -24.40
C PRO A 34 -9.78 -17.59 -22.95
N PHE A 35 -10.83 -17.67 -22.11
CA PHE A 35 -10.66 -17.92 -20.66
C PHE A 35 -10.10 -19.32 -20.42
N ASN A 36 -9.01 -19.39 -19.66
CA ASN A 36 -8.36 -20.64 -19.28
C ASN A 36 -8.53 -20.91 -17.79
N ILE A 37 -9.38 -21.87 -17.45
CA ILE A 37 -9.71 -22.20 -16.05
C ILE A 37 -8.48 -22.67 -15.24
N VAL A 38 -7.55 -23.40 -15.87
CA VAL A 38 -6.34 -23.89 -15.16
C VAL A 38 -5.42 -22.73 -14.80
N LYS A 39 -5.18 -21.80 -15.73
CA LYS A 39 -4.40 -20.58 -15.45
C LYS A 39 -5.08 -19.71 -14.40
N PHE A 40 -6.41 -19.62 -14.44
CA PHE A 40 -7.17 -18.89 -13.44
C PHE A 40 -7.03 -19.52 -12.04
N LEU A 41 -7.16 -20.84 -11.93
CA LEU A 41 -7.04 -21.54 -10.63
C LEU A 41 -5.62 -21.42 -10.06
N SER A 42 -4.58 -21.59 -10.89
CA SER A 42 -3.19 -21.39 -10.47
C SER A 42 -2.95 -19.95 -9.96
N TRP A 43 -3.38 -18.97 -10.75
CA TRP A 43 -3.28 -17.57 -10.36
C TRP A 43 -4.08 -17.26 -9.08
N PHE A 44 -5.28 -17.83 -8.92
CA PHE A 44 -6.10 -17.66 -7.72
C PHE A 44 -5.42 -18.26 -6.50
N GLN A 45 -4.87 -19.47 -6.63
CA GLN A 45 -4.13 -20.14 -5.56
C GLN A 45 -2.90 -19.32 -5.15
N GLU A 46 -2.10 -18.89 -6.08
CA GLU A 46 -0.89 -18.09 -5.83
C GLU A 46 -1.21 -16.72 -5.23
N THR A 47 -2.31 -16.11 -5.68
CA THR A 47 -2.67 -14.75 -5.30
C THR A 47 -3.41 -14.67 -3.96
N TYR A 48 -4.31 -15.62 -3.69
CA TYR A 48 -5.22 -15.55 -2.54
C TYR A 48 -4.98 -16.62 -1.48
N LEU A 49 -4.54 -17.83 -1.86
CA LEU A 49 -4.37 -18.94 -0.91
C LEU A 49 -2.93 -19.08 -0.42
N SER A 50 -1.95 -18.48 -1.05
CA SER A 50 -0.58 -18.44 -0.51
C SER A 50 -0.51 -17.48 0.69
N ILE A 51 0.46 -17.73 1.59
CA ILE A 51 0.74 -16.81 2.71
C ILE A 51 1.21 -15.49 2.14
N SER A 52 0.28 -14.58 1.96
CA SER A 52 0.49 -13.27 1.36
C SER A 52 0.07 -12.18 2.34
N ILE A 53 0.43 -10.95 2.03
CA ILE A 53 0.00 -9.77 2.79
C ILE A 53 -1.52 -9.71 2.97
N ARG A 54 -2.30 -10.27 2.02
CA ARG A 54 -3.76 -10.31 2.09
C ARG A 54 -4.27 -11.15 3.24
N ILE A 55 -3.64 -12.31 3.49
CA ILE A 55 -3.98 -13.17 4.64
C ILE A 55 -3.64 -12.45 5.95
N ILE A 56 -2.49 -11.78 6.01
CA ILE A 56 -2.09 -11.00 7.18
C ILE A 56 -3.12 -9.88 7.43
N VAL A 57 -3.53 -9.15 6.40
CA VAL A 57 -4.55 -8.10 6.51
C VAL A 57 -5.90 -8.67 6.93
N LEU A 58 -6.29 -9.85 6.40
CA LEU A 58 -7.52 -10.54 6.81
C LEU A 58 -7.52 -10.86 8.31
N PHE A 59 -6.45 -11.48 8.81
CA PHE A 59 -6.33 -11.79 10.24
C PHE A 59 -6.28 -10.54 11.10
N LEU A 60 -5.59 -9.50 10.66
CA LEU A 60 -5.57 -8.21 11.34
C LEU A 60 -6.98 -7.60 11.41
N SER A 61 -7.73 -7.67 10.31
CA SER A 61 -9.10 -7.16 10.25
C SER A 61 -10.05 -7.95 11.15
N LEU A 62 -9.98 -9.28 11.11
CA LEU A 62 -10.80 -10.15 11.98
C LEU A 62 -10.45 -9.93 13.46
N GLY A 63 -9.16 -9.84 13.79
CA GLY A 63 -8.71 -9.56 15.16
C GLY A 63 -9.19 -8.19 15.62
N THR A 64 -9.03 -7.17 14.79
CA THR A 64 -9.52 -5.82 15.10
C THR A 64 -11.02 -5.81 15.33
N TRP A 65 -11.79 -6.46 14.47
CA TRP A 65 -13.24 -6.59 14.62
C TRP A 65 -13.61 -7.30 15.93
N TYR A 66 -13.00 -8.44 16.22
CA TYR A 66 -13.31 -9.24 17.38
C TYR A 66 -12.97 -8.55 18.70
N PHE A 67 -11.80 -7.91 18.79
CA PHE A 67 -11.29 -7.37 20.06
C PHE A 67 -11.65 -5.90 20.31
N THR A 68 -11.93 -5.13 19.26
CA THR A 68 -12.07 -3.67 19.38
C THR A 68 -13.34 -3.11 18.77
N MET A 69 -14.28 -3.97 18.33
CA MET A 69 -15.58 -3.50 17.87
C MET A 69 -16.47 -3.18 19.08
N PRO A 70 -17.07 -2.00 19.18
CA PRO A 70 -18.05 -1.71 20.22
C PRO A 70 -19.25 -2.63 20.07
N ALA A 71 -19.93 -2.94 21.19
CA ALA A 71 -21.14 -3.76 21.19
C ALA A 71 -22.19 -3.18 20.22
N LEU A 72 -22.78 -4.03 19.38
CA LEU A 72 -23.74 -3.60 18.35
C LEU A 72 -24.95 -2.85 18.93
N GLU A 73 -25.35 -3.20 20.14
CA GLU A 73 -26.43 -2.54 20.87
C GLU A 73 -26.13 -1.05 21.13
N ARG A 74 -24.86 -0.68 21.33
CA ARG A 74 -24.44 0.71 21.48
C ARG A 74 -24.52 1.48 20.16
N CYS A 75 -24.42 0.78 19.03
CA CYS A 75 -24.39 1.40 17.71
C CYS A 75 -25.79 1.67 17.12
N VAL A 76 -26.85 1.24 17.79
CA VAL A 76 -28.26 1.46 17.35
C VAL A 76 -28.59 2.95 17.35
N ASP A 77 -28.21 3.66 18.40
CA ASP A 77 -28.40 5.10 18.50
C ASP A 77 -27.20 5.84 17.91
N PHE A 78 -27.46 6.93 17.17
CA PHE A 78 -26.42 7.80 16.64
C PHE A 78 -25.83 8.66 17.77
N LYS A 79 -24.72 8.17 18.38
CA LYS A 79 -24.02 8.84 19.48
C LYS A 79 -22.54 9.03 19.15
N TYR A 80 -21.95 10.09 19.64
CA TYR A 80 -20.54 10.43 19.37
C TYR A 80 -19.56 9.45 20.05
N ASP A 81 -19.94 8.78 21.13
CA ASP A 81 -19.06 7.91 21.93
C ASP A 81 -18.49 6.76 21.09
N TRP A 82 -19.34 5.92 20.51
CA TRP A 82 -18.90 4.78 19.70
C TRP A 82 -18.33 5.22 18.36
N ILE A 83 -18.83 6.33 17.78
CA ILE A 83 -18.29 6.87 16.52
C ILE A 83 -16.84 7.31 16.72
N LEU A 84 -16.58 8.06 17.80
CA LEU A 84 -15.23 8.51 18.13
C LEU A 84 -14.32 7.33 18.47
N GLU A 85 -14.82 6.32 19.18
CA GLU A 85 -14.08 5.09 19.50
C GLU A 85 -13.60 4.38 18.21
N ILE A 86 -14.51 4.16 17.25
CA ILE A 86 -14.17 3.54 15.95
C ILE A 86 -13.20 4.42 15.17
N PHE A 87 -13.43 5.73 15.13
CA PHE A 87 -12.56 6.66 14.43
C PHE A 87 -11.13 6.64 14.99
N LEU A 88 -10.97 6.78 16.30
CA LEU A 88 -9.67 6.76 16.96
C LEU A 88 -8.96 5.41 16.78
N ARG A 89 -9.67 4.32 16.92
CA ARG A 89 -9.12 2.98 16.63
C ARG A 89 -8.58 2.87 15.21
N ASN A 90 -9.36 3.28 14.22
CA ASN A 90 -8.95 3.21 12.82
C ASN A 90 -7.74 4.13 12.54
N LEU A 91 -7.74 5.31 13.15
CA LEU A 91 -6.61 6.24 13.06
C LEU A 91 -5.33 5.63 13.64
N VAL A 92 -5.41 5.02 14.82
CA VAL A 92 -4.25 4.33 15.45
C VAL A 92 -3.76 3.18 14.58
N LEU A 93 -4.66 2.34 14.07
CA LEU A 93 -4.30 1.23 13.18
C LEU A 93 -3.63 1.71 11.89
N MET A 94 -4.18 2.77 11.29
CA MET A 94 -3.60 3.38 10.09
C MET A 94 -2.17 3.88 10.36
N PHE A 95 -1.97 4.65 11.43
CA PHE A 95 -0.63 5.14 11.79
C PHE A 95 0.33 4.02 12.14
N PHE A 96 -0.14 2.99 12.83
CA PHE A 96 0.69 1.84 13.16
C PHE A 96 1.16 1.09 11.90
N VAL A 97 0.23 0.68 11.04
CA VAL A 97 0.56 -0.09 9.83
C VAL A 97 1.35 0.76 8.84
N ALA A 98 0.82 1.94 8.48
CA ALA A 98 1.48 2.83 7.52
C ALA A 98 2.83 3.34 8.06
N GLY A 99 2.92 3.64 9.36
CA GLY A 99 4.14 4.07 10.02
C GLY A 99 5.23 3.00 10.00
N ILE A 100 4.90 1.76 10.33
CA ILE A 100 5.86 0.64 10.26
C ILE A 100 6.36 0.43 8.84
N LEU A 101 5.45 0.42 7.85
CA LEU A 101 5.82 0.29 6.45
C LEU A 101 6.69 1.47 5.97
N HIS A 102 6.34 2.68 6.39
CA HIS A 102 7.13 3.87 6.07
C HIS A 102 8.55 3.78 6.65
N LEU A 103 8.67 3.40 7.93
CA LEU A 103 9.97 3.21 8.57
C LEU A 103 10.79 2.13 7.85
N TYR A 104 10.17 1.00 7.54
CA TYR A 104 10.84 -0.12 6.88
C TYR A 104 11.35 0.22 5.48
N PHE A 105 10.47 0.80 4.63
CA PHE A 105 10.78 1.05 3.23
C PHE A 105 11.55 2.34 2.99
N TYR A 106 11.20 3.42 3.68
CA TYR A 106 11.70 4.76 3.36
C TYR A 106 12.73 5.27 4.37
N SER A 107 12.58 5.01 5.66
CA SER A 107 13.53 5.47 6.68
C SER A 107 14.71 4.53 6.78
N TYR A 108 14.47 3.26 6.98
CA TYR A 108 15.54 2.25 7.09
C TYR A 108 15.99 1.68 5.74
N LYS A 109 15.23 1.88 4.67
CA LYS A 109 15.52 1.41 3.30
C LYS A 109 15.93 -0.07 3.25
N LYS A 110 15.27 -0.94 4.05
CA LYS A 110 15.67 -2.35 4.24
C LYS A 110 15.64 -3.18 2.96
N GLN A 111 14.79 -2.85 2.00
CA GLN A 111 14.76 -3.50 0.68
C GLN A 111 15.75 -2.91 -0.32
N GLY A 112 16.44 -1.83 0.04
CA GLY A 112 17.26 -1.09 -0.92
C GLY A 112 16.43 -0.59 -2.12
N LEU A 113 17.05 -0.51 -3.29
CA LEU A 113 16.37 -0.10 -4.53
C LEU A 113 15.82 -1.27 -5.36
N LYS A 114 16.16 -2.52 -5.01
CA LYS A 114 15.87 -3.69 -5.84
C LYS A 114 14.40 -3.94 -6.13
N LEU A 115 13.52 -3.70 -5.13
CA LEU A 115 12.08 -3.94 -5.23
C LEU A 115 11.28 -2.63 -5.23
N LYS A 116 11.94 -1.50 -5.33
CA LYS A 116 11.29 -0.20 -5.31
C LYS A 116 10.83 0.17 -6.72
N PHE A 117 9.52 0.30 -6.91
CA PHE A 117 8.94 0.68 -8.20
C PHE A 117 9.42 2.06 -8.66
N ASP A 118 9.41 3.05 -7.77
CA ASP A 118 9.98 4.37 -7.99
C ASP A 118 11.27 4.51 -7.15
N PRO A 119 12.45 4.54 -7.76
CA PRO A 119 13.72 4.61 -7.04
C PRO A 119 13.96 5.95 -6.35
N ARG A 120 13.16 6.98 -6.64
CA ARG A 120 13.34 8.32 -6.06
C ARG A 120 13.00 8.33 -4.58
N ASP A 121 13.68 9.16 -3.83
CA ASP A 121 13.33 9.44 -2.45
C ASP A 121 12.11 10.37 -2.37
N LEU A 122 11.40 10.31 -1.23
CA LEU A 122 10.28 11.22 -0.96
C LEU A 122 10.79 12.65 -0.93
N SER A 123 10.07 13.53 -1.62
CA SER A 123 10.46 14.92 -1.82
C SER A 123 10.42 15.69 -0.49
N ARG A 124 11.53 16.39 -0.21
CA ARG A 124 11.66 17.30 0.92
C ARG A 124 12.02 18.70 0.40
N ASN A 125 11.52 19.73 1.06
CA ASN A 125 11.72 21.14 0.66
C ASN A 125 11.21 21.48 -0.75
N SER A 126 10.11 20.86 -1.17
CA SER A 126 9.48 21.13 -2.46
C SER A 126 8.23 21.99 -2.28
N LYS A 127 8.16 23.11 -3.03
CA LYS A 127 7.01 24.03 -3.04
C LYS A 127 5.73 23.43 -3.63
N VAL A 128 5.81 22.22 -4.21
CA VAL A 128 4.65 21.50 -4.74
C VAL A 128 3.75 21.01 -3.61
N PHE A 129 4.33 20.77 -2.42
CA PHE A 129 3.63 20.27 -1.25
C PHE A 129 3.29 21.41 -0.29
N ALA A 130 2.07 21.37 0.31
CA ALA A 130 1.58 22.42 1.21
C ALA A 130 2.51 22.63 2.42
N PHE A 131 3.09 21.54 2.94
CA PHE A 131 4.06 21.59 4.05
C PHE A 131 5.52 21.56 3.57
N ASN A 132 5.79 21.80 2.29
CA ASN A 132 7.11 21.63 1.66
C ASN A 132 7.71 20.23 1.85
N ASN A 133 6.90 19.25 2.28
CA ASN A 133 7.33 17.91 2.62
C ASN A 133 6.25 16.90 2.22
N GLN A 134 6.58 16.02 1.29
CA GLN A 134 5.66 15.02 0.75
C GLN A 134 5.10 14.07 1.83
N VAL A 135 5.91 13.73 2.86
CA VAL A 135 5.46 12.83 3.95
C VAL A 135 4.40 13.51 4.80
N LEU A 136 4.62 14.78 5.15
CA LEU A 136 3.66 15.55 5.96
C LEU A 136 2.37 15.79 5.20
N ASP A 137 2.45 16.11 3.92
CA ASP A 137 1.27 16.24 3.05
C ASP A 137 0.48 14.94 3.00
N ASN A 138 1.16 13.82 2.74
CA ASN A 138 0.50 12.52 2.68
C ASN A 138 -0.20 12.16 4.01
N ILE A 139 0.46 12.42 5.15
CA ILE A 139 -0.14 12.19 6.47
C ILE A 139 -1.39 13.07 6.65
N TYR A 140 -1.25 14.38 6.40
CA TYR A 140 -2.34 15.33 6.59
C TYR A 140 -3.56 14.95 5.73
N TYR A 141 -3.39 14.80 4.42
CA TYR A 141 -4.48 14.47 3.50
C TYR A 141 -5.00 13.03 3.60
N SER A 142 -4.35 12.17 4.38
CA SER A 142 -4.89 10.84 4.70
C SER A 142 -5.79 10.84 5.93
N VAL A 143 -5.74 11.90 6.76
CA VAL A 143 -6.51 12.02 8.01
C VAL A 143 -7.70 12.97 7.85
N VAL A 144 -7.56 13.99 7.00
CA VAL A 144 -8.56 15.04 6.74
C VAL A 144 -9.35 14.72 5.47
#